data_164776afdc87db46d53d7dd01b107e8c
#
_entry.id   164776afdc87db46d53d7dd01b107e8c
#
_cell.length_a   1.000
_cell.length_b   1.000
_cell.length_c   1.000
_cell.angle_alpha   90.00
_cell.angle_beta   90.00
_cell.angle_gamma   90.00
#
_symmetry.space_group_name_H-M   'P 1'
#
loop_
_entity.id
_entity.type
_entity.pdbx_description
1 polymer ?
#
loop_
_entity_poly.entity_id
_entity_poly.type
_entity_poly.pdbx_seq_one_letter_code
_entity_poly.pdbx_strand_id
1 'polypeptide(L)'
;FKSHYKMPAPQLETENCVAHNGSIIPIPNRDIFVQAWYQGGISIMDFTDSSNPKEIAYFDRGPILEDLLITGGYWSTYYYEGLIYGTEITRGLDVFKLLPSEYISENEIEAASKAFPVTGVKVFNPQQQLPMSWPSSFLE
;
A
#
# COMPACT_ATOMS: atom_id res chain seq x y z
N PHE A 1 2.80 -13.67 17.93
CA PHE A 1 3.55 -12.46 17.53
C PHE A 1 4.80 -12.87 16.74
N LYS A 2 5.03 -12.29 15.58
CA LYS A 2 6.22 -12.55 14.75
C LYS A 2 7.13 -11.32 14.73
N SER A 3 6.60 -10.18 14.28
CA SER A 3 7.32 -8.92 14.22
C SER A 3 6.36 -7.74 14.22
N HIS A 4 6.87 -6.55 14.11
CA HIS A 4 6.14 -5.32 13.80
C HIS A 4 6.80 -4.62 12.64
N TYR A 5 6.02 -3.82 11.94
CA TYR A 5 6.51 -2.93 10.90
C TYR A 5 6.22 -1.48 11.27
N LYS A 6 7.16 -0.62 11.00
CA LYS A 6 7.05 0.83 11.04
C LYS A 6 7.74 1.37 9.78
N MET A 7 7.13 2.36 9.14
CA MET A 7 7.74 3.02 7.99
C MET A 7 9.17 3.49 8.34
N PRO A 8 10.17 3.27 7.47
CA PRO A 8 11.56 3.60 7.76
C PRO A 8 11.89 5.08 7.73
N ALA A 9 11.06 5.88 7.02
CA ALA A 9 11.31 7.31 6.86
C ALA A 9 11.40 8.03 8.21
N PRO A 10 12.35 8.96 8.38
CA PRO A 10 12.40 9.79 9.57
C PRO A 10 11.15 10.66 9.69
N GLN A 11 10.73 10.92 10.92
CA GLN A 11 9.54 11.70 11.23
C GLN A 11 9.94 12.99 11.93
N LEU A 12 9.32 14.09 11.52
CA LEU A 12 9.48 15.39 12.20
C LEU A 12 8.43 15.53 13.32
N GLU A 13 8.71 16.40 14.27
CA GLU A 13 7.74 16.72 15.35
C GLU A 13 6.46 17.39 14.82
N THR A 14 6.53 17.93 13.62
CA THR A 14 5.41 18.55 12.91
C THR A 14 4.60 17.57 12.04
N GLU A 15 4.90 16.27 12.10
CA GLU A 15 4.24 15.23 11.34
C GLU A 15 3.52 14.22 12.22
N ASN A 16 2.26 13.94 11.90
CA ASN A 16 1.59 12.73 12.40
C ASN A 16 1.84 11.58 11.42
N CYS A 17 2.63 10.60 11.84
CA CYS A 17 3.00 9.44 11.04
C CYS A 17 2.51 8.12 11.67
N VAL A 18 1.28 8.11 12.12
CA VAL A 18 0.61 6.92 12.66
C VAL A 18 0.04 6.09 11.52
N ALA A 19 0.17 4.77 11.59
CA ALA A 19 -0.46 3.85 10.63
C ALA A 19 -1.99 3.99 10.65
N HIS A 20 -2.58 4.06 9.49
CA HIS A 20 -4.04 4.12 9.32
C HIS A 20 -4.53 3.03 8.35
N ASN A 21 -5.47 3.30 7.46
CA ASN A 21 -6.05 2.28 6.60
C ASN A 21 -5.14 1.90 5.42
N GLY A 22 -5.28 0.67 4.95
CA GLY A 22 -4.57 0.14 3.80
C GLY A 22 -5.27 -1.06 3.18
N SER A 23 -4.63 -1.67 2.19
CA SER A 23 -5.12 -2.88 1.54
C SER A 23 -4.00 -3.78 1.02
N ILE A 24 -4.35 -5.05 0.75
CA ILE A 24 -3.45 -5.98 0.06
C ILE A 24 -3.30 -5.58 -1.41
N ILE A 25 -2.08 -5.70 -1.94
CA ILE A 25 -1.78 -5.73 -3.37
C ILE A 25 -1.69 -7.22 -3.74
N PRO A 26 -2.61 -7.76 -4.56
CA PRO A 26 -2.73 -9.19 -4.79
C PRO A 26 -1.66 -9.70 -5.77
N ILE A 27 -0.51 -10.09 -5.27
CA ILE A 27 0.59 -10.70 -6.02
C ILE A 27 0.64 -12.21 -5.70
N PRO A 28 0.79 -13.10 -6.71
CA PRO A 28 0.91 -14.53 -6.45
C PRO A 28 2.06 -14.85 -5.49
N ASN A 29 1.80 -15.67 -4.48
CA ASN A 29 2.78 -16.17 -3.51
C ASN A 29 3.52 -15.08 -2.69
N ARG A 30 2.99 -13.85 -2.66
CA ARG A 30 3.53 -12.77 -1.85
C ARG A 30 2.45 -12.05 -1.06
N ASP A 31 2.82 -11.65 0.14
CA ASP A 31 1.99 -10.86 1.03
C ASP A 31 2.47 -9.39 0.97
N ILE A 32 1.85 -8.61 0.09
CA ILE A 32 2.20 -7.20 -0.13
C ILE A 32 1.04 -6.33 0.36
N PHE A 33 1.35 -5.29 1.14
CA PHE A 33 0.36 -4.39 1.69
C PHE A 33 0.73 -2.93 1.42
N VAL A 34 -0.23 -2.12 1.01
CA VAL A 34 -0.11 -0.67 0.95
C VAL A 34 -0.76 -0.05 2.17
N GLN A 35 -0.02 0.79 2.89
CA GLN A 35 -0.39 1.39 4.17
C GLN A 35 -0.35 2.92 4.09
N ALA A 36 -1.40 3.57 4.57
CA ALA A 36 -1.42 5.02 4.82
C ALA A 36 -0.82 5.34 6.19
N TRP A 37 -0.04 6.43 6.27
CA TRP A 37 0.66 6.89 7.46
C TRP A 37 0.42 8.39 7.74
N TYR A 38 -0.76 8.90 7.44
CA TYR A 38 -1.06 10.33 7.52
C TYR A 38 0.00 11.18 6.80
N GLN A 39 0.66 12.13 7.50
CA GLN A 39 1.70 12.97 6.92
C GLN A 39 2.99 12.21 6.57
N GLY A 40 3.22 11.02 7.12
CA GLY A 40 4.27 10.12 6.70
C GLY A 40 4.05 9.46 5.33
N GLY A 41 2.96 9.83 4.65
CA GLY A 41 2.72 9.40 3.28
C GLY A 41 2.13 8.00 3.15
N ILE A 42 2.64 7.26 2.19
CA ILE A 42 2.23 5.90 1.85
C ILE A 42 3.46 5.01 1.83
N SER A 43 3.37 3.84 2.47
CA SER A 43 4.40 2.81 2.44
C SER A 43 3.81 1.52 1.88
N ILE A 44 4.56 0.85 1.01
CA ILE A 44 4.23 -0.48 0.51
C ILE A 44 5.24 -1.44 1.12
N MET A 45 4.74 -2.41 1.87
CA MET A 45 5.57 -3.38 2.55
C MET A 45 5.34 -4.80 2.02
N ASP A 46 6.41 -5.54 1.93
CA ASP A 46 6.43 -6.99 1.76
C ASP A 46 6.55 -7.64 3.14
N PHE A 47 5.56 -8.43 3.52
CA PHE A 47 5.55 -9.22 4.74
C PHE A 47 5.39 -10.73 4.49
N THR A 48 5.77 -11.17 3.29
CA THR A 48 5.81 -12.60 2.91
C THR A 48 6.64 -13.39 3.93
N ASP A 49 7.79 -12.85 4.35
CA ASP A 49 8.42 -13.24 5.61
C ASP A 49 7.88 -12.36 6.75
N SER A 50 6.85 -12.84 7.43
CA SER A 50 6.22 -12.11 8.53
C SER A 50 7.12 -11.85 9.74
N SER A 51 8.32 -12.43 9.78
CA SER A 51 9.33 -12.15 10.81
C SER A 51 10.25 -11.00 10.44
N ASN A 52 10.28 -10.61 9.14
CA ASN A 52 11.17 -9.58 8.63
C ASN A 52 10.48 -8.76 7.51
N PRO A 53 9.40 -8.02 7.82
CA PRO A 53 8.72 -7.18 6.83
C PRO A 53 9.64 -6.07 6.33
N LYS A 54 9.53 -5.74 5.04
CA LYS A 54 10.38 -4.75 4.35
C LYS A 54 9.55 -3.74 3.59
N GLU A 55 9.96 -2.48 3.59
CA GLU A 55 9.45 -1.50 2.64
C GLU A 55 10.02 -1.79 1.25
N ILE A 56 9.15 -1.79 0.25
CA ILE A 56 9.53 -2.03 -1.15
C ILE A 56 9.23 -0.84 -2.07
N ALA A 57 8.37 0.07 -1.62
CA ALA A 57 8.09 1.34 -2.27
C ALA A 57 7.44 2.31 -1.28
N TYR A 58 7.54 3.60 -1.55
CA TYR A 58 6.91 4.64 -0.74
C TYR A 58 6.60 5.89 -1.55
N PHE A 59 5.75 6.73 -0.99
CA PHE A 59 5.53 8.10 -1.42
C PHE A 59 5.31 8.98 -0.19
N ASP A 60 6.06 10.07 -0.10
CA ASP A 60 5.99 11.01 0.99
C ASP A 60 6.13 12.45 0.45
N ARG A 61 5.41 13.39 1.06
CA ARG A 61 5.45 14.83 0.74
C ARG A 61 6.01 15.66 1.87
N GLY A 62 6.34 15.03 3.00
CA GLY A 62 6.68 15.72 4.23
C GLY A 62 5.50 16.41 4.91
N PRO A 63 5.77 17.26 5.92
CA PRO A 63 4.72 17.90 6.71
C PRO A 63 3.85 18.84 5.87
N ILE A 64 2.61 19.06 6.32
CA ILE A 64 1.70 20.03 5.69
C ILE A 64 2.13 21.44 6.01
N LEU A 65 2.56 21.67 7.26
CA LEU A 65 3.19 22.89 7.72
C LEU A 65 4.53 22.56 8.39
N GLU A 66 5.55 23.35 8.11
CA GLU A 66 6.91 23.09 8.59
C GLU A 66 7.08 23.37 10.09
N ASP A 67 6.26 24.26 10.63
CA ASP A 67 6.37 24.79 11.99
C ASP A 67 5.22 24.42 12.93
N LEU A 68 4.21 23.72 12.42
CA LEU A 68 3.01 23.38 13.20
C LEU A 68 2.46 21.99 12.83
N LEU A 69 2.31 21.14 13.84
CA LEU A 69 1.57 19.89 13.68
C LEU A 69 0.08 20.16 13.50
N ILE A 70 -0.45 19.82 12.33
CA ILE A 70 -1.89 19.87 12.03
C ILE A 70 -2.40 18.51 11.61
N THR A 71 -3.72 18.33 11.65
CA THR A 71 -4.35 17.13 11.11
C THR A 71 -4.28 17.14 9.59
N GLY A 72 -3.75 16.09 9.00
CA GLY A 72 -3.62 15.95 7.55
C GLY A 72 -2.86 14.70 7.15
N GLY A 73 -2.60 14.57 5.86
CA GLY A 73 -1.94 13.41 5.27
C GLY A 73 -2.92 12.29 4.90
N TYR A 74 -2.39 11.14 4.54
CA TYR A 74 -3.18 10.04 3.99
C TYR A 74 -4.00 9.32 5.06
N TRP A 75 -5.33 9.44 4.94
CA TRP A 75 -6.29 8.71 5.77
C TRP A 75 -6.37 7.24 5.37
N SER A 76 -6.38 6.96 4.05
CA SER A 76 -6.46 5.60 3.54
C SER A 76 -5.78 5.47 2.19
N THR A 77 -5.29 4.26 1.92
CA THR A 77 -4.74 3.86 0.63
C THR A 77 -5.28 2.50 0.24
N TYR A 78 -5.78 2.40 -0.99
CA TYR A 78 -6.37 1.17 -1.50
C TYR A 78 -5.84 0.85 -2.88
N TYR A 79 -5.47 -0.42 -3.07
CA TYR A 79 -5.14 -0.95 -4.38
C TYR A 79 -6.40 -1.42 -5.10
N TYR A 80 -6.55 -1.02 -6.36
CA TYR A 80 -7.63 -1.47 -7.21
C TYR A 80 -7.21 -1.46 -8.68
N GLU A 81 -7.32 -2.62 -9.35
CA GLU A 81 -7.10 -2.79 -10.79
C GLU A 81 -5.79 -2.13 -11.31
N GLY A 82 -4.67 -2.36 -10.64
CA GLY A 82 -3.35 -1.88 -11.06
C GLY A 82 -2.97 -0.49 -10.56
N LEU A 83 -3.86 0.19 -9.84
CA LEU A 83 -3.61 1.52 -9.29
C LEU A 83 -3.78 1.54 -7.77
N ILE A 84 -3.14 2.52 -7.14
CA ILE A 84 -3.27 2.79 -5.70
C ILE A 84 -3.95 4.15 -5.55
N TYR A 85 -5.01 4.19 -4.77
CA TYR A 85 -5.82 5.39 -4.51
C TYR A 85 -5.58 5.82 -3.08
N GLY A 86 -4.98 7.00 -2.90
CA GLY A 86 -4.70 7.58 -1.60
C GLY A 86 -5.62 8.77 -1.31
N THR A 87 -6.42 8.69 -0.24
CA THR A 87 -7.21 9.84 0.22
C THR A 87 -6.41 10.64 1.22
N GLU A 88 -6.13 11.88 0.88
CA GLU A 88 -5.34 12.82 1.68
C GLU A 88 -6.26 13.90 2.25
N ILE A 89 -6.24 14.10 3.56
CA ILE A 89 -7.22 14.93 4.31
C ILE A 89 -7.21 16.38 3.82
N THR A 90 -6.04 16.93 3.52
CA THR A 90 -5.90 18.36 3.16
C THR A 90 -5.77 18.61 1.67
N ARG A 91 -5.32 17.61 0.89
CA ARG A 91 -4.97 17.76 -0.53
C ARG A 91 -5.87 16.97 -1.48
N GLY A 92 -6.77 16.11 -0.93
CA GLY A 92 -7.79 15.39 -1.70
C GLY A 92 -7.39 13.97 -2.09
N LEU A 93 -7.48 13.62 -3.36
CA LEU A 93 -7.25 12.26 -3.87
C LEU A 93 -6.00 12.22 -4.76
N ASP A 94 -5.10 11.34 -4.44
CA ASP A 94 -3.97 10.98 -5.31
C ASP A 94 -4.18 9.57 -5.88
N VAL A 95 -3.70 9.39 -7.10
CA VAL A 95 -3.69 8.09 -7.78
C VAL A 95 -2.25 7.76 -8.18
N PHE A 96 -1.78 6.60 -7.72
CA PHE A 96 -0.41 6.16 -7.95
C PHE A 96 -0.36 4.89 -8.78
N LYS A 97 0.73 4.73 -9.51
CA LYS A 97 1.11 3.48 -10.16
C LYS A 97 2.38 2.96 -9.51
N LEU A 98 2.36 1.69 -9.09
CA LEU A 98 3.57 1.02 -8.63
C LEU A 98 4.50 0.78 -9.83
N LEU A 99 5.76 1.11 -9.67
CA LEU A 99 6.78 0.92 -10.71
C LEU A 99 7.70 -0.25 -10.36
N PRO A 100 8.26 -0.95 -11.35
CA PRO A 100 9.25 -2.00 -11.12
C PRO A 100 10.47 -1.47 -10.38
N SER A 101 11.05 -2.32 -9.51
CA SER A 101 12.28 -2.03 -8.77
C SER A 101 13.05 -3.32 -8.53
N GLU A 102 14.13 -3.27 -7.76
CA GLU A 102 14.84 -4.47 -7.30
C GLU A 102 13.99 -5.36 -6.38
N TYR A 103 12.90 -4.83 -5.81
CA TYR A 103 12.01 -5.54 -4.87
C TYR A 103 10.73 -6.09 -5.50
N ILE A 104 10.35 -5.59 -6.68
CA ILE A 104 9.13 -5.98 -7.37
C ILE A 104 9.31 -5.87 -8.89
N SER A 105 9.03 -6.95 -9.59
CA SER A 105 9.16 -7.03 -11.05
C SER A 105 7.93 -6.47 -11.78
N GLU A 106 8.09 -6.14 -13.05
CA GLU A 106 6.99 -5.74 -13.93
C GLU A 106 5.93 -6.84 -14.05
N ASN A 107 6.37 -8.11 -14.11
CA ASN A 107 5.47 -9.27 -14.21
C ASN A 107 4.59 -9.42 -12.95
N GLU A 108 5.15 -9.18 -11.76
CA GLU A 108 4.38 -9.20 -10.51
C GLU A 108 3.35 -8.06 -10.45
N ILE A 109 3.73 -6.87 -10.92
CA ILE A 109 2.81 -5.71 -11.01
C ILE A 109 1.69 -6.00 -12.01
N GLU A 110 2.01 -6.60 -13.13
CA GLU A 110 1.01 -7.02 -14.11
C GLU A 110 0.08 -8.09 -13.53
N ALA A 111 0.62 -9.11 -12.87
CA ALA A 111 -0.16 -10.14 -12.19
C ALA A 111 -1.16 -9.53 -11.19
N ALA A 112 -0.70 -8.58 -10.37
CA ALA A 112 -1.59 -7.87 -9.44
C ALA A 112 -2.73 -7.16 -10.15
N SER A 113 -2.47 -6.55 -11.30
CA SER A 113 -3.49 -5.84 -12.10
C SER A 113 -4.53 -6.77 -12.74
N LYS A 114 -4.19 -8.06 -12.92
CA LYS A 114 -5.04 -9.09 -13.51
C LYS A 114 -5.71 -9.98 -12.47
N ALA A 115 -5.44 -9.77 -11.19
CA ALA A 115 -6.07 -10.51 -10.10
C ALA A 115 -7.60 -10.32 -10.10
N PHE A 116 -8.32 -11.38 -9.78
CA PHE A 116 -9.77 -11.35 -9.68
C PHE A 116 -10.27 -12.17 -8.49
N PRO A 117 -11.42 -11.82 -7.89
CA PRO A 117 -11.98 -12.60 -6.79
C PRO A 117 -12.34 -14.02 -7.24
N VAL A 118 -12.00 -15.03 -6.44
CA VAL A 118 -12.32 -16.45 -6.70
C VAL A 118 -13.82 -16.66 -6.93
N THR A 119 -14.65 -15.86 -6.28
CA THR A 119 -16.12 -15.90 -6.46
C THR A 119 -16.61 -15.41 -7.82
N GLY A 120 -15.73 -14.83 -8.64
CA GLY A 120 -16.09 -14.22 -9.94
C GLY A 120 -16.87 -12.91 -9.83
N VAL A 121 -17.29 -12.51 -8.65
CA VAL A 121 -18.03 -11.27 -8.41
C VAL A 121 -17.07 -10.21 -7.90
N LYS A 122 -16.90 -9.14 -8.67
CA LYS A 122 -16.17 -7.95 -8.22
C LYS A 122 -17.03 -7.21 -7.18
N VAL A 123 -16.90 -7.60 -5.92
CA VAL A 123 -17.41 -6.80 -4.81
C VAL A 123 -16.30 -5.85 -4.39
N PHE A 124 -16.48 -4.57 -4.66
CA PHE A 124 -15.50 -3.58 -4.28
C PHE A 124 -15.69 -3.17 -2.82
N ASN A 125 -15.00 -3.85 -1.95
CA ASN A 125 -14.68 -3.35 -0.63
C ASN A 125 -13.20 -3.63 -0.36
N PRO A 126 -12.31 -2.66 -0.49
CA PRO A 126 -10.86 -2.87 -0.33
C PRO A 126 -10.46 -3.28 1.09
N GLN A 127 -11.32 -3.12 2.07
CA GLN A 127 -11.14 -3.63 3.43
C GLN A 127 -11.57 -5.10 3.58
N GLN A 128 -12.40 -5.60 2.70
CA GLN A 128 -12.73 -7.02 2.61
C GLN A 128 -11.67 -7.71 1.75
N GLN A 129 -10.75 -8.35 2.38
CA GLN A 129 -9.77 -9.17 1.68
C GLN A 129 -10.45 -10.45 1.19
N LEU A 130 -10.92 -10.41 -0.06
CA LEU A 130 -11.48 -11.58 -0.73
C LEU A 130 -10.36 -12.50 -1.19
N PRO A 131 -10.56 -13.83 -1.17
CA PRO A 131 -9.67 -14.75 -1.85
C PRO A 131 -9.54 -14.37 -3.32
N MET A 132 -8.31 -14.15 -3.76
CA MET A 132 -7.99 -13.75 -5.14
C MET A 132 -7.43 -14.92 -5.93
N SER A 133 -7.56 -14.85 -7.23
CA SER A 133 -6.94 -15.75 -8.19
C SER A 133 -6.36 -14.94 -9.35
N TRP A 134 -5.58 -15.60 -10.20
CA TRP A 134 -4.88 -14.99 -11.32
C TRP A 134 -5.03 -15.86 -12.57
N PRO A 135 -4.85 -15.30 -13.78
CA PRO A 135 -4.66 -16.09 -14.98
C PRO A 135 -3.50 -17.10 -14.81
N SER A 136 -3.64 -18.29 -15.38
CA SER A 136 -2.66 -19.39 -15.19
C SER A 136 -1.22 -19.01 -15.58
N SER A 137 -1.05 -18.10 -16.54
CA SER A 137 0.25 -17.59 -16.96
C SER A 137 1.05 -16.87 -15.86
N PHE A 138 0.42 -16.54 -14.73
CA PHE A 138 1.08 -15.90 -13.57
C PHE A 138 1.26 -16.86 -12.39
N LEU A 139 0.87 -18.14 -12.53
CA LEU A 139 0.93 -19.14 -11.46
C LEU A 139 2.04 -20.20 -11.67
N GLU A 140 2.78 -20.11 -12.77
CA GLU A 140 3.86 -21.03 -13.14
C GLU A 140 5.22 -20.64 -12.54
#